data_7a5568729e8f16edbcc23dcb7bfc2783
#
_entry.id   7a5568729e8f16edbcc23dcb7bfc2783
#
_cell.length_a   1.000
_cell.length_b   1.000
_cell.length_c   1.000
_cell.angle_alpha   90.00
_cell.angle_beta   90.00
_cell.angle_gamma   90.00
#
_symmetry.space_group_name_H-M   'P 1'
#
loop_
_entity.id
_entity.type
_entity.pdbx_description
1 polymer ?
#
loop_
_entity_poly.entity_id
_entity_poly.type
_entity_poly.pdbx_seq_one_letter_code
_entity_poly.pdbx_strand_id
1 'polypeptide(L)'
;MFRWKAIKGAPLDAFFKNVTRTETPTCAEANEYLAEDRIMCLQIYIKVQEKYSLAFVPDAKAFTDAPPNMMTLIKQRRRWMNGSLFGTSKVISNFMNMVSCRRTKHSCLRQIMMTIFMTYTTTLFLLQFFIVGAMFASIYVFYG
;
A
#
# COMPACT_ATOMS: atom_id res chain seq x y z
N MET A 1 -8.91 -13.63 0.63
CA MET A 1 -8.33 -15.00 0.67
C MET A 1 -7.08 -15.06 -0.19
N PHE A 2 -6.01 -15.75 0.27
CA PHE A 2 -4.78 -15.94 -0.47
C PHE A 2 -4.54 -17.43 -0.74
N ARG A 3 -4.01 -17.75 -1.92
CA ARG A 3 -3.55 -19.11 -2.20
C ARG A 3 -2.22 -19.35 -1.48
N TRP A 4 -2.07 -20.46 -0.79
CA TRP A 4 -0.83 -20.82 -0.10
C TRP A 4 0.43 -20.70 -0.97
N LYS A 5 0.36 -21.20 -2.21
CA LYS A 5 1.45 -21.12 -3.19
C LYS A 5 1.90 -19.69 -3.49
N ALA A 6 0.97 -18.71 -3.45
CA ALA A 6 1.27 -17.31 -3.68
C ALA A 6 1.99 -16.68 -2.48
N ILE A 7 1.60 -17.03 -1.27
CA ILE A 7 2.12 -16.43 -0.03
C ILE A 7 3.49 -17.02 0.35
N LYS A 8 3.69 -18.32 0.11
CA LYS A 8 4.89 -19.06 0.54
C LYS A 8 6.18 -18.41 0.03
N GLY A 9 7.17 -18.24 0.91
CA GLY A 9 8.49 -17.65 0.65
C GLY A 9 8.49 -16.13 0.89
N ALA A 10 9.13 -15.38 0.02
CA ALA A 10 9.38 -13.94 0.20
C ALA A 10 8.18 -13.09 0.68
N PRO A 11 6.93 -13.29 0.21
CA PRO A 11 5.79 -12.56 0.75
C PRO A 11 5.52 -12.83 2.23
N LEU A 12 5.62 -14.09 2.64
CA LEU A 12 5.39 -14.50 4.02
C LEU A 12 6.54 -14.05 4.94
N ASP A 13 7.77 -14.14 4.44
CA ASP A 13 8.96 -13.68 5.16
C ASP A 13 8.91 -12.16 5.37
N ALA A 14 8.47 -11.39 4.36
CA ALA A 14 8.29 -9.94 4.49
C ALA A 14 7.19 -9.59 5.51
N PHE A 15 6.10 -10.35 5.54
CA PHE A 15 5.03 -10.19 6.53
C PHE A 15 5.55 -10.43 7.94
N PHE A 16 6.18 -11.57 8.20
CA PHE A 16 6.70 -11.91 9.51
C PHE A 16 7.84 -11.01 9.97
N LYS A 17 8.72 -10.57 9.07
CA LYS A 17 9.76 -9.59 9.42
C LYS A 17 9.17 -8.33 10.02
N ASN A 18 8.01 -7.90 9.57
CA ASN A 18 7.34 -6.73 10.11
C ASN A 18 6.60 -7.01 11.43
N VAL A 19 6.19 -8.25 11.67
CA VAL A 19 5.41 -8.65 12.87
C VAL A 19 6.32 -9.08 14.04
N THR A 20 7.42 -9.79 13.78
CA THR A 20 8.31 -10.39 14.81
C THR A 20 9.47 -9.47 15.21
N ARG A 21 9.21 -8.21 15.48
CA ARG A 21 10.26 -7.26 15.84
C ARG A 21 10.87 -7.54 17.21
N THR A 22 12.19 -7.70 17.22
CA THR A 22 13.01 -7.85 18.44
C THR A 22 13.83 -6.61 18.78
N GLU A 23 13.97 -5.65 17.83
CA GLU A 23 14.80 -4.45 17.98
C GLU A 23 13.97 -3.18 17.89
N THR A 24 14.55 -2.04 18.29
CA THR A 24 13.94 -0.71 18.13
C THR A 24 13.78 -0.36 16.64
N PRO A 25 12.56 -0.34 16.12
CA PRO A 25 12.34 -0.14 14.69
C PRO A 25 12.61 1.32 14.29
N THR A 26 13.12 1.53 13.09
CA THR A 26 13.14 2.85 12.47
C THR A 26 11.72 3.38 12.26
N CYS A 27 11.57 4.70 12.10
CA CYS A 27 10.25 5.30 11.85
C CYS A 27 9.58 4.70 10.60
N ALA A 28 10.35 4.42 9.54
CA ALA A 28 9.82 3.80 8.32
C ALA A 28 9.30 2.38 8.58
N GLU A 29 10.09 1.54 9.25
CA GLU A 29 9.69 0.17 9.58
C GLU A 29 8.49 0.11 10.51
N ALA A 30 8.40 1.03 11.48
CA ALA A 30 7.24 1.13 12.37
C ALA A 30 5.95 1.46 11.60
N ASN A 31 6.03 2.27 10.55
CA ASN A 31 4.88 2.62 9.73
C ASN A 31 4.61 1.59 8.63
N GLU A 32 5.61 0.88 8.11
CA GLU A 32 5.43 -0.26 7.22
C GLU A 32 4.61 -1.38 7.88
N TYR A 33 4.79 -1.59 9.19
CA TYR A 33 3.96 -2.51 9.98
C TYR A 33 2.46 -2.19 9.92
N LEU A 34 2.09 -0.91 9.77
CA LEU A 34 0.68 -0.49 9.67
C LEU A 34 0.06 -0.77 8.29
N ALA A 35 0.86 -1.22 7.33
CA ALA A 35 0.46 -1.52 5.95
C ALA A 35 0.94 -2.93 5.51
N GLU A 36 1.04 -3.87 6.46
CA GLU A 36 1.57 -5.22 6.24
C GLU A 36 0.81 -5.97 5.15
N ASP A 37 -0.50 -5.78 5.06
CA ASP A 37 -1.37 -6.36 4.03
C ASP A 37 -0.99 -5.87 2.63
N ARG A 38 -0.73 -4.59 2.47
CA ARG A 38 -0.33 -3.98 1.19
C ARG A 38 1.06 -4.42 0.77
N ILE A 39 1.99 -4.48 1.72
CA ILE A 39 3.35 -4.95 1.49
C ILE A 39 3.33 -6.42 1.07
N MET A 40 2.51 -7.25 1.71
CA MET A 40 2.34 -8.65 1.32
C MET A 40 1.77 -8.77 -0.10
N CYS A 41 0.75 -7.98 -0.44
CA CYS A 41 0.19 -7.95 -1.80
C CYS A 41 1.24 -7.52 -2.84
N LEU A 42 2.07 -6.50 -2.53
CA LEU A 42 3.18 -6.09 -3.37
C LEU A 42 4.17 -7.23 -3.59
N GLN A 43 4.58 -7.91 -2.54
CA GLN A 43 5.54 -9.02 -2.60
C GLN A 43 4.99 -10.20 -3.41
N ILE A 44 3.69 -10.48 -3.34
CA ILE A 44 3.03 -11.50 -4.18
C ILE A 44 3.10 -11.07 -5.66
N TYR A 45 2.85 -9.79 -5.96
CA TYR A 45 2.86 -9.29 -7.32
C TYR A 45 4.27 -9.34 -7.95
N ILE A 46 5.31 -8.95 -7.21
CA ILE A 46 6.70 -8.92 -7.69
C ILE A 46 7.44 -10.25 -7.55
N LYS A 47 6.74 -11.32 -7.15
CA LYS A 47 7.35 -12.63 -6.94
C LYS A 47 8.06 -13.10 -8.20
N VAL A 48 9.33 -13.44 -8.05
CA VAL A 48 10.21 -13.81 -9.15
C VAL A 48 9.69 -15.05 -9.88
N GLN A 49 9.70 -15.02 -11.23
CA GLN A 49 9.28 -16.13 -12.12
C GLN A 49 7.82 -16.59 -11.96
N GLU A 50 6.99 -15.76 -11.34
CA GLU A 50 5.56 -16.04 -11.15
C GLU A 50 4.69 -14.92 -11.72
N LYS A 51 3.41 -15.24 -11.94
CA LYS A 51 2.40 -14.26 -12.40
C LYS A 51 1.15 -14.36 -11.54
N TYR A 52 1.24 -13.94 -10.31
CA TYR A 52 0.07 -13.82 -9.45
C TYR A 52 -0.68 -12.52 -9.70
N SER A 53 -1.97 -12.54 -9.51
CA SER A 53 -2.82 -11.36 -9.61
C SER A 53 -3.81 -11.32 -8.46
N LEU A 54 -4.15 -10.11 -8.08
CA LEU A 54 -5.27 -9.86 -7.17
C LEU A 54 -6.54 -9.79 -8.01
N ALA A 55 -7.61 -10.44 -7.54
CA ALA A 55 -8.92 -10.40 -8.16
C ALA A 55 -9.94 -9.91 -7.13
N PHE A 56 -10.84 -9.07 -7.58
CA PHE A 56 -12.00 -8.67 -6.78
C PHE A 56 -13.06 -9.78 -6.86
N VAL A 57 -13.60 -10.15 -5.70
CA VAL A 57 -14.68 -11.16 -5.59
C VAL A 57 -15.92 -10.45 -5.05
N PRO A 58 -16.89 -10.09 -5.90
CA PRO A 58 -18.04 -9.27 -5.49
C PRO A 58 -18.94 -9.96 -4.47
N ASP A 59 -19.02 -11.29 -4.50
CA ASP A 59 -19.86 -12.08 -3.58
C ASP A 59 -19.24 -12.29 -2.19
N ALA A 60 -17.97 -11.93 -2.01
CA ALA A 60 -17.31 -12.03 -0.73
C ALA A 60 -17.77 -10.90 0.20
N LYS A 61 -18.53 -11.26 1.22
CA LYS A 61 -19.04 -10.33 2.23
C LYS A 61 -18.30 -10.53 3.54
N ALA A 62 -17.98 -9.43 4.22
CA ALA A 62 -17.43 -9.43 5.56
C ALA A 62 -18.23 -8.48 6.46
N PHE A 63 -18.41 -8.86 7.70
CA PHE A 63 -19.05 -8.04 8.73
C PHE A 63 -17.97 -7.54 9.70
N THR A 64 -18.05 -6.29 10.09
CA THR A 64 -17.14 -5.67 11.05
C THR A 64 -17.88 -4.62 11.84
N ASP A 65 -17.49 -4.41 13.08
CA ASP A 65 -18.05 -3.37 13.92
C ASP A 65 -17.48 -2.00 13.58
N ALA A 66 -18.36 -0.99 13.58
CA ALA A 66 -17.93 0.39 13.44
C ALA A 66 -17.25 0.89 14.73
N PRO A 67 -16.29 1.81 14.63
CA PRO A 67 -15.69 2.43 15.82
C PRO A 67 -16.75 3.11 16.69
N PRO A 68 -16.79 2.85 18.02
CA PRO A 68 -17.87 3.33 18.88
C PRO A 68 -17.84 4.86 19.10
N ASN A 69 -16.69 5.51 18.95
CA ASN A 69 -16.52 6.93 19.20
C ASN A 69 -15.64 7.61 18.16
N MET A 70 -15.84 8.92 17.99
CA MET A 70 -15.06 9.76 17.08
C MET A 70 -13.54 9.69 17.36
N MET A 71 -13.13 9.66 18.61
CA MET A 71 -11.70 9.58 18.97
C MET A 71 -11.06 8.29 18.51
N THR A 72 -11.76 7.17 18.60
CA THR A 72 -11.32 5.86 18.09
C THR A 72 -11.22 5.87 16.56
N LEU A 73 -12.20 6.50 15.90
CA LEU A 73 -12.19 6.67 14.45
C LEU A 73 -10.97 7.50 13.99
N ILE A 74 -10.69 8.64 14.65
CA ILE A 74 -9.54 9.49 14.32
C ILE A 74 -8.22 8.72 14.49
N LYS A 75 -8.05 7.99 15.60
CA LYS A 75 -6.86 7.15 15.83
C LYS A 75 -6.69 6.09 14.74
N GLN A 76 -7.79 5.45 14.32
CA GLN A 76 -7.79 4.46 13.24
C GLN A 76 -7.42 5.09 11.90
N ARG A 77 -8.02 6.26 11.55
CA ARG A 77 -7.71 6.99 10.30
C ARG A 77 -6.26 7.46 10.25
N ARG A 78 -5.72 7.93 11.34
CA ARG A 78 -4.30 8.31 11.44
C ARG A 78 -3.38 7.14 11.11
N ARG A 79 -3.65 5.94 11.64
CA ARG A 79 -2.88 4.73 11.28
C ARG A 79 -2.98 4.42 9.79
N TRP A 80 -4.18 4.49 9.21
CA TRP A 80 -4.39 4.22 7.80
C TRP A 80 -3.68 5.23 6.89
N MET A 81 -3.67 6.50 7.27
CA MET A 81 -2.95 7.54 6.52
C MET A 81 -1.44 7.28 6.53
N ASN A 82 -0.87 7.02 7.69
CA ASN A 82 0.56 6.71 7.80
C ASN A 82 0.91 5.42 7.05
N GLY A 83 0.16 4.35 7.25
CA GLY A 83 0.34 3.10 6.52
C GLY A 83 0.23 3.27 5.01
N SER A 84 -0.69 4.12 4.54
CA SER A 84 -0.83 4.44 3.12
C SER A 84 0.39 5.18 2.56
N LEU A 85 0.91 6.16 3.29
CA LEU A 85 2.09 6.93 2.91
C LEU A 85 3.31 6.01 2.73
N PHE A 86 3.64 5.24 3.75
CA PHE A 86 4.81 4.36 3.72
C PHE A 86 4.61 3.16 2.79
N GLY A 87 3.41 2.60 2.71
CA GLY A 87 3.06 1.56 1.75
C GLY A 87 3.21 2.03 0.30
N THR A 88 2.76 3.24 -0.04
CA THR A 88 2.93 3.83 -1.37
C THR A 88 4.40 4.11 -1.66
N SER A 89 5.16 4.65 -0.71
CA SER A 89 6.60 4.86 -0.83
C SER A 89 7.33 3.55 -1.13
N LYS A 90 6.96 2.46 -0.45
CA LYS A 90 7.52 1.12 -0.69
C LYS A 90 7.20 0.59 -2.09
N VAL A 91 5.98 0.81 -2.56
CA VAL A 91 5.57 0.43 -3.92
C VAL A 91 6.37 1.21 -4.96
N ILE A 92 6.54 2.52 -4.78
CA ILE A 92 7.34 3.36 -5.67
C ILE A 92 8.81 2.89 -5.71
N SER A 93 9.40 2.61 -4.55
CA SER A 93 10.79 2.13 -4.48
C SER A 93 10.99 0.76 -5.17
N ASN A 94 9.92 -0.03 -5.29
CA ASN A 94 9.94 -1.33 -6.00
C ASN A 94 9.42 -1.25 -7.43
N PHE A 95 9.18 -0.06 -7.96
CA PHE A 95 8.62 0.14 -9.29
C PHE A 95 9.39 -0.60 -10.40
N MET A 96 10.71 -0.50 -10.41
CA MET A 96 11.55 -1.19 -11.38
C MET A 96 11.42 -2.72 -11.32
N ASN A 97 11.20 -3.28 -10.12
CA ASN A 97 10.97 -4.71 -9.93
C ASN A 97 9.59 -5.13 -10.48
N MET A 98 8.60 -4.25 -10.42
CA MET A 98 7.25 -4.51 -10.91
C MET A 98 7.17 -4.50 -12.42
N VAL A 99 7.92 -3.60 -13.07
CA VAL A 99 7.90 -3.40 -14.53
C VAL A 99 8.91 -4.31 -15.27
N SER A 100 9.84 -4.93 -14.57
CA SER A 100 10.87 -5.76 -15.19
C SER A 100 10.30 -7.07 -15.77
N CYS A 101 10.23 -7.15 -17.10
CA CYS A 101 9.81 -8.34 -17.85
C CYS A 101 10.69 -9.58 -17.57
N ARG A 102 11.94 -9.37 -17.17
CA ARG A 102 12.86 -10.47 -16.84
C ARG A 102 12.59 -11.08 -15.46
N ARG A 103 11.99 -10.32 -14.56
CA ARG A 103 11.83 -10.72 -13.15
C ARG A 103 10.48 -11.41 -12.91
N THR A 104 9.44 -10.94 -13.54
CA THR A 104 8.08 -11.48 -13.41
C THR A 104 7.59 -12.06 -14.74
N LYS A 105 6.69 -13.03 -14.68
CA LYS A 105 6.02 -13.61 -15.87
C LYS A 105 4.74 -12.88 -16.26
N HIS A 106 4.57 -11.64 -15.84
CA HIS A 106 3.43 -10.84 -16.27
C HIS A 106 3.53 -10.48 -17.76
N SER A 107 2.38 -10.41 -18.44
CA SER A 107 2.34 -9.95 -19.84
C SER A 107 2.75 -8.48 -19.96
N CYS A 108 3.34 -8.12 -21.10
CA CYS A 108 3.76 -6.75 -21.38
C CYS A 108 2.61 -5.74 -21.22
N LEU A 109 1.42 -6.06 -21.75
CA LEU A 109 0.22 -5.22 -21.59
C LEU A 109 -0.10 -4.95 -20.12
N ARG A 110 -0.01 -5.98 -19.26
CA ARG A 110 -0.26 -5.84 -17.83
C ARG A 110 0.77 -4.93 -17.16
N GLN A 111 2.02 -5.02 -17.56
CA GLN A 111 3.08 -4.16 -17.03
C GLN A 111 2.88 -2.70 -17.45
N ILE A 112 2.48 -2.46 -18.69
CA ILE A 112 2.13 -1.12 -19.18
C ILE A 112 0.96 -0.55 -18.37
N MET A 113 -0.12 -1.30 -18.23
CA MET A 113 -1.28 -0.88 -17.43
C MET A 113 -0.92 -0.60 -15.98
N MET A 114 -0.05 -1.43 -15.39
CA MET A 114 0.43 -1.22 -14.03
C MET A 114 1.30 0.02 -13.90
N THR A 115 2.14 0.30 -14.89
CA THR A 115 2.96 1.52 -14.96
C THR A 115 2.07 2.76 -15.01
N ILE A 116 1.07 2.78 -15.88
CA ILE A 116 0.11 3.88 -15.99
C ILE A 116 -0.62 4.09 -14.66
N PHE A 117 -1.13 3.01 -14.06
CA PHE A 117 -1.82 3.06 -12.78
C PHE A 117 -0.91 3.58 -11.65
N MET A 118 0.33 3.15 -11.59
CA MET A 118 1.30 3.60 -10.59
C MET A 118 1.67 5.07 -10.77
N THR A 119 1.89 5.51 -11.99
CA THR A 119 2.15 6.94 -12.30
C THR A 119 0.97 7.81 -11.88
N TYR A 120 -0.25 7.40 -12.24
CA TYR A 120 -1.47 8.09 -11.83
C TYR A 120 -1.61 8.17 -10.30
N THR A 121 -1.45 7.06 -9.61
CA THR A 121 -1.57 7.00 -8.14
C THR A 121 -0.50 7.86 -7.44
N THR A 122 0.73 7.85 -7.95
CA THR A 122 1.82 8.68 -7.42
C THR A 122 1.54 10.16 -7.63
N THR A 123 1.04 10.53 -8.81
CA THR A 123 0.66 11.92 -9.11
C THR A 123 -0.46 12.39 -8.20
N LEU A 124 -1.52 11.61 -8.03
CA LEU A 124 -2.60 11.95 -7.10
C LEU A 124 -2.10 12.08 -5.66
N PHE A 125 -1.22 11.19 -5.23
CA PHE A 125 -0.63 11.24 -3.89
C PHE A 125 0.16 12.53 -3.66
N LEU A 126 0.95 12.97 -4.62
CA LEU A 126 1.69 14.24 -4.55
C LEU A 126 0.74 15.45 -4.58
N LEU A 127 -0.25 15.44 -5.47
CA LEU A 127 -1.23 16.53 -5.58
C LEU A 127 -2.09 16.70 -4.31
N GLN A 128 -2.32 15.64 -3.57
CA GLN A 128 -3.11 15.69 -2.32
C GLN A 128 -2.52 16.68 -1.31
N PHE A 129 -1.20 16.78 -1.20
CA PHE A 129 -0.56 17.76 -0.32
C PHE A 129 -0.84 19.21 -0.77
N PHE A 130 -0.80 19.47 -2.08
CA PHE A 130 -1.12 20.79 -2.63
C PHE A 130 -2.59 21.16 -2.42
N ILE A 131 -3.51 20.22 -2.58
CA ILE A 131 -4.95 20.45 -2.37
C ILE A 131 -5.21 20.84 -0.91
N VAL A 132 -4.63 20.10 0.05
CA VAL A 132 -4.78 20.42 1.47
C VAL A 132 -4.16 21.78 1.79
N GLY A 133 -2.96 22.06 1.28
CA GLY A 133 -2.31 23.37 1.44
C GLY A 133 -3.15 24.52 0.86
N ALA A 134 -3.71 24.33 -0.33
CA ALA A 134 -4.59 25.31 -0.97
C ALA A 134 -5.87 25.56 -0.17
N MET A 135 -6.48 24.52 0.43
CA MET A 135 -7.62 24.68 1.33
C MET A 135 -7.29 25.58 2.54
N PHE A 136 -6.17 25.34 3.22
CA PHE A 136 -5.74 26.17 4.33
C PHE A 136 -5.42 27.59 3.91
N ALA A 137 -4.74 27.78 2.77
CA ALA A 137 -4.46 29.10 2.21
C ALA A 137 -5.76 29.86 1.89
N SER A 138 -6.75 29.18 1.30
CA SER A 138 -8.06 29.79 1.00
C SER A 138 -8.78 30.24 2.27
N ILE A 139 -8.78 29.39 3.32
CA ILE A 139 -9.38 29.75 4.60
C ILE A 139 -8.68 30.98 5.18
N TYR A 140 -7.35 31.02 5.16
CA TYR A 140 -6.59 32.16 5.65
C TYR A 140 -6.90 33.46 4.90
N VAL A 141 -7.03 33.39 3.56
CA VAL A 141 -7.37 34.58 2.73
C VAL A 141 -8.79 35.08 2.97
N PHE A 142 -9.74 34.18 3.27
CA PHE A 142 -11.14 34.59 3.48
C PHE A 142 -11.46 35.04 4.91
N TYR A 143 -10.70 34.61 5.90
CA TYR A 143 -10.98 34.89 7.33
C TYR A 143 -9.85 35.63 8.06
N GLY A 144 -8.70 35.85 7.43
CA GLY A 144 -7.58 36.67 7.92
C GLY A 144 -7.63 38.06 7.37
#